data_ac6333fbbe18f20009740a107fbd5ffc
#
_entry.id   ac6333fbbe18f20009740a107fbd5ffc
#
_cell.length_a   1.000
_cell.length_b   1.000
_cell.length_c   1.000
_cell.angle_alpha   90.00
_cell.angle_beta   90.00
_cell.angle_gamma   90.00
#
_symmetry.space_group_name_H-M   'P 1'
#
loop_
_entity.id
_entity.type
_entity.pdbx_description
1 polymer ?
#
loop_
_entity_poly.entity_id
_entity_poly.type
_entity_poly.pdbx_seq_one_letter_code
_entity_poly.pdbx_strand_id
1 'polypeptide(L)'
;MVGTGRSMTRMSSPRVDLAACRAWFQRNRRRSRAWFDLLTDEGYRAQPIEARHAVPFYEGHVAAFNVNTLVKRGLGLPGVDGELEDVFERGIDPDENADPTHASLAWPARERILAFADATDRAVADAFRNEGLLRDDHPVLRRGLALFTILEHEAMHHETLLYMFHRLPTAMLRRPSGYRPVLGGEPPRPAMVDIPAGRATLGADPDAVAFGWDNELPATRVDVPAFAIDAHDVTNRDFLEFVEAGGYETASLWTADNWAWREREGLRHPAFWVRRDGCWRWRALFEEVPLPAAWPVYVSHAEADAFARWKGKRLPTEAEYHRAAFGTPDGEERAYPWGSAAPAARHGNFALRAFDPCPVGSHPDGASAWGVHDLVGNGWEWTATVFAPFPGFTPIPSYERYSTDFFDGGHYVMKGASPATASELVRRSWRNWFRPRYPYPYATFRCVRA
;
A
#
# COMPACT_ATOMS: atom_id res chain seq x y z
N MET A 1 26.72 -46.44 -15.44
CA MET A 1 25.96 -45.22 -15.76
C MET A 1 26.08 -44.29 -14.55
N VAL A 2 26.90 -43.28 -14.67
CA VAL A 2 27.23 -42.36 -13.59
C VAL A 2 26.23 -41.19 -13.69
N GLY A 3 25.37 -41.04 -12.66
CA GLY A 3 24.42 -39.94 -12.57
C GLY A 3 25.16 -38.65 -12.24
N THR A 4 25.12 -37.69 -13.16
CA THR A 4 25.62 -36.35 -12.94
C THR A 4 24.64 -35.60 -12.05
N GLY A 5 24.93 -35.56 -10.74
CA GLY A 5 24.26 -34.67 -9.81
C GLY A 5 24.55 -33.22 -10.21
N ARG A 6 23.53 -32.49 -10.69
CA ARG A 6 23.63 -31.02 -10.80
C ARG A 6 23.77 -30.45 -9.39
N SER A 7 24.95 -29.95 -9.08
CA SER A 7 25.20 -29.11 -7.91
C SER A 7 24.29 -27.89 -8.02
N MET A 8 23.29 -27.82 -7.15
CA MET A 8 22.56 -26.56 -6.92
C MET A 8 23.55 -25.58 -6.26
N THR A 9 24.08 -24.69 -7.06
CA THR A 9 24.84 -23.53 -6.53
C THR A 9 23.89 -22.77 -5.61
N ARG A 10 24.15 -22.82 -4.30
CA ARG A 10 23.45 -21.95 -3.33
C ARG A 10 23.71 -20.50 -3.79
N MET A 11 22.66 -19.84 -4.25
CA MET A 11 22.72 -18.40 -4.49
C MET A 11 23.01 -17.73 -3.14
N SER A 12 24.10 -16.99 -3.06
CA SER A 12 24.39 -16.19 -1.86
C SER A 12 23.30 -15.15 -1.70
N SER A 13 22.75 -15.05 -0.49
CA SER A 13 21.76 -14.00 -0.17
C SER A 13 22.28 -12.62 -0.60
N PRO A 14 21.39 -11.73 -1.11
CA PRO A 14 21.79 -10.37 -1.49
C PRO A 14 22.47 -9.66 -0.32
N ARG A 15 23.62 -9.04 -0.57
CA ARG A 15 24.32 -8.26 0.44
C ARG A 15 23.59 -6.94 0.69
N VAL A 16 23.52 -6.53 1.97
CA VAL A 16 22.97 -5.22 2.35
C VAL A 16 23.91 -4.10 1.89
N ASP A 17 23.41 -3.21 1.06
CA ASP A 17 24.10 -1.97 0.68
C ASP A 17 23.77 -0.86 1.69
N LEU A 18 24.64 -0.67 2.68
CA LEU A 18 24.47 0.33 3.73
C LEU A 18 24.44 1.77 3.19
N ALA A 19 25.14 2.06 2.09
CA ALA A 19 25.13 3.40 1.50
C ALA A 19 23.76 3.69 0.86
N ALA A 20 23.20 2.72 0.13
CA ALA A 20 21.86 2.82 -0.43
C ALA A 20 20.78 2.92 0.67
N CYS A 21 20.88 2.11 1.73
CA CYS A 21 19.96 2.17 2.89
C CYS A 21 20.03 3.53 3.60
N ARG A 22 21.22 4.08 3.81
CA ARG A 22 21.39 5.42 4.40
C ARG A 22 20.77 6.52 3.53
N ALA A 23 20.97 6.45 2.22
CA ALA A 23 20.36 7.38 1.29
C ALA A 23 18.84 7.25 1.29
N TRP A 24 18.29 6.04 1.41
CA TRP A 24 16.85 5.79 1.55
C TRP A 24 16.31 6.37 2.85
N PHE A 25 16.94 6.13 4.00
CA PHE A 25 16.57 6.75 5.27
C PHE A 25 16.48 8.29 5.15
N GLN A 26 17.51 8.92 4.58
CA GLN A 26 17.51 10.37 4.38
C GLN A 26 16.38 10.86 3.46
N ARG A 27 16.05 10.09 2.40
CA ARG A 27 14.89 10.42 1.54
C ARG A 27 13.58 10.32 2.31
N ASN A 28 13.39 9.25 3.09
CA ASN A 28 12.21 9.09 3.92
C ASN A 28 12.02 10.26 4.87
N ARG A 29 13.05 10.61 5.64
CA ARG A 29 12.97 11.73 6.62
C ARG A 29 12.63 13.05 5.95
N ARG A 30 13.24 13.36 4.79
CA ARG A 30 12.89 14.57 4.03
C ARG A 30 11.44 14.53 3.55
N ARG A 31 10.96 13.38 3.11
CA ARG A 31 9.58 13.20 2.64
C ARG A 31 8.57 13.33 3.78
N SER A 32 8.82 12.70 4.92
CA SER A 32 7.98 12.82 6.11
C SER A 32 7.81 14.29 6.51
N ARG A 33 8.91 15.04 6.60
CA ARG A 33 8.85 16.48 6.91
C ARG A 33 8.02 17.24 5.88
N ALA A 34 8.25 17.00 4.59
CA ALA A 34 7.50 17.67 3.52
C ALA A 34 6.00 17.36 3.57
N TRP A 35 5.59 16.15 4.01
CA TRP A 35 4.18 15.80 4.19
C TRP A 35 3.53 16.59 5.33
N PHE A 36 4.15 16.65 6.49
CA PHE A 36 3.61 17.44 7.61
C PHE A 36 3.58 18.94 7.32
N ASP A 37 4.48 19.44 6.47
CA ASP A 37 4.50 20.84 6.02
C ASP A 37 3.37 21.18 5.03
N LEU A 38 2.69 20.18 4.44
CA LEU A 38 1.46 20.42 3.68
C LEU A 38 0.27 20.84 4.55
N LEU A 39 0.35 20.67 5.86
CA LEU A 39 -0.76 20.95 6.77
C LEU A 39 -0.72 22.37 7.31
N THR A 40 -1.89 23.00 7.43
CA THR A 40 -2.05 24.15 8.32
C THR A 40 -1.98 23.71 9.78
N ASP A 41 -1.90 24.64 10.73
CA ASP A 41 -1.89 24.30 12.16
C ASP A 41 -3.18 23.59 12.60
N GLU A 42 -4.31 23.93 11.97
CA GLU A 42 -5.59 23.25 12.19
C GLU A 42 -5.55 21.83 11.63
N GLY A 43 -5.09 21.66 10.39
CA GLY A 43 -4.93 20.34 9.76
C GLY A 43 -3.96 19.42 10.52
N TYR A 44 -2.90 19.98 11.08
CA TYR A 44 -1.95 19.23 11.89
C TYR A 44 -2.58 18.67 13.18
N ARG A 45 -3.53 19.38 13.80
CA ARG A 45 -4.22 18.91 15.03
C ARG A 45 -5.41 18.01 14.75
N ALA A 46 -5.80 17.83 13.49
CA ALA A 46 -6.99 17.09 13.13
C ALA A 46 -6.82 15.56 13.28
N GLN A 47 -7.94 14.88 13.45
CA GLN A 47 -8.11 13.43 13.33
C GLN A 47 -8.98 13.15 12.10
N PRO A 48 -8.39 12.97 10.91
CA PRO A 48 -9.16 12.92 9.66
C PRO A 48 -10.03 11.68 9.49
N ILE A 49 -9.66 10.60 10.17
CA ILE A 49 -10.35 9.29 10.16
C ILE A 49 -10.51 8.84 11.61
N GLU A 50 -11.75 8.59 12.02
CA GLU A 50 -12.09 8.24 13.40
C GLU A 50 -11.34 6.98 13.90
N ALA A 51 -11.20 5.97 13.03
CA ALA A 51 -10.45 4.73 13.31
C ALA A 51 -8.92 4.91 13.27
N ARG A 52 -8.41 6.13 13.23
CA ARG A 52 -6.97 6.43 13.20
C ARG A 52 -6.63 7.45 14.28
N HIS A 53 -5.38 7.50 14.71
CA HIS A 53 -4.91 8.58 15.60
C HIS A 53 -4.93 9.95 14.89
N ALA A 54 -4.92 11.03 15.69
CA ALA A 54 -4.71 12.37 15.18
C ALA A 54 -3.32 12.52 14.53
N VAL A 55 -3.19 13.48 13.62
CA VAL A 55 -1.96 13.67 12.82
C VAL A 55 -0.68 13.81 13.65
N PRO A 56 -0.63 14.52 14.81
CA PRO A 56 0.60 14.65 15.61
C PRO A 56 1.20 13.32 16.04
N PHE A 57 0.35 12.30 16.26
CA PHE A 57 0.81 10.94 16.58
C PHE A 57 1.80 10.43 15.54
N TYR A 58 1.49 10.56 14.24
CA TYR A 58 2.30 9.98 13.18
C TYR A 58 3.67 10.64 13.03
N GLU A 59 3.80 11.96 13.29
CA GLU A 59 5.09 12.65 13.24
C GLU A 59 6.05 12.12 14.32
N GLY A 60 5.54 11.83 15.51
CA GLY A 60 6.30 11.19 16.59
C GLY A 60 6.49 9.68 16.40
N HIS A 61 5.44 8.97 15.93
CA HIS A 61 5.43 7.51 15.77
C HIS A 61 6.51 6.99 14.81
N VAL A 62 6.67 7.63 13.66
CA VAL A 62 7.72 7.24 12.72
C VAL A 62 9.10 7.39 13.34
N ALA A 63 9.34 8.44 14.12
CA ALA A 63 10.60 8.64 14.82
C ALA A 63 10.81 7.61 15.94
N ALA A 64 9.78 7.39 16.78
CA ALA A 64 9.82 6.41 17.87
C ALA A 64 10.04 4.99 17.35
N PHE A 65 9.36 4.60 16.27
CA PHE A 65 9.54 3.28 15.65
C PHE A 65 10.98 3.06 15.19
N ASN A 66 11.60 4.07 14.58
CA ASN A 66 12.98 3.99 14.10
C ASN A 66 13.96 3.77 15.27
N VAL A 67 13.86 4.53 16.35
CA VAL A 67 14.77 4.40 17.51
C VAL A 67 14.49 3.12 18.28
N ASN A 68 13.24 2.79 18.55
CA ASN A 68 12.86 1.60 19.30
C ASN A 68 13.27 0.31 18.58
N THR A 69 13.10 0.26 17.25
CA THR A 69 13.40 -0.95 16.47
C THR A 69 14.89 -1.11 16.20
N LEU A 70 15.58 -0.09 15.68
CA LEU A 70 16.96 -0.21 15.26
C LEU A 70 17.94 0.04 16.40
N VAL A 71 17.78 1.14 17.15
CA VAL A 71 18.76 1.58 18.15
C VAL A 71 18.62 0.76 19.44
N LYS A 72 17.40 0.69 20.00
CA LYS A 72 17.17 -0.01 21.27
C LYS A 72 17.12 -1.53 21.09
N ARG A 73 16.13 -2.02 20.34
CA ARG A 73 15.90 -3.47 20.18
C ARG A 73 17.01 -4.15 19.36
N GLY A 74 17.47 -3.49 18.30
CA GLY A 74 18.53 -4.01 17.44
C GLY A 74 19.91 -3.92 18.07
N LEU A 75 20.38 -2.73 18.37
CA LEU A 75 21.77 -2.49 18.81
C LEU A 75 21.96 -2.52 20.34
N GLY A 76 20.88 -2.58 21.13
CA GLY A 76 20.94 -2.54 22.59
C GLY A 76 21.46 -1.20 23.14
N LEU A 77 21.35 -0.12 22.36
CA LEU A 77 21.80 1.21 22.74
C LEU A 77 20.67 1.99 23.44
N PRO A 78 21.00 3.02 24.24
CA PRO A 78 19.99 3.89 24.84
C PRO A 78 19.13 4.58 23.79
N GLY A 79 17.85 4.81 24.13
CA GLY A 79 16.95 5.70 23.38
C GLY A 79 17.30 7.17 23.54
N VAL A 80 16.42 8.05 23.09
CA VAL A 80 16.64 9.51 23.10
C VAL A 80 15.71 10.26 24.05
N ASP A 81 14.46 9.79 24.21
CA ASP A 81 13.45 10.32 25.16
C ASP A 81 12.42 9.20 25.45
N GLY A 82 12.61 8.52 26.59
CA GLY A 82 11.77 7.36 26.94
C GLY A 82 10.28 7.67 27.05
N GLU A 83 9.91 8.88 27.51
CA GLU A 83 8.49 9.29 27.59
C GLU A 83 7.86 9.37 26.20
N LEU A 84 8.54 10.02 25.25
CA LEU A 84 8.02 10.16 23.88
C LEU A 84 8.11 8.85 23.10
N GLU A 85 9.13 8.03 23.34
CA GLU A 85 9.22 6.70 22.77
C GLU A 85 8.02 5.82 23.15
N ASP A 86 7.61 5.85 24.42
CA ASP A 86 6.44 5.09 24.92
C ASP A 86 5.11 5.67 24.40
N VAL A 87 4.97 7.00 24.35
CA VAL A 87 3.76 7.67 23.85
C VAL A 87 3.52 7.32 22.39
N PHE A 88 4.58 7.26 21.58
CA PHE A 88 4.50 7.06 20.14
C PHE A 88 4.75 5.61 19.67
N GLU A 89 5.01 4.65 20.57
CA GLU A 89 5.17 3.23 20.23
C GLU A 89 3.84 2.52 19.92
N ARG A 90 2.70 3.12 20.23
CA ARG A 90 1.36 2.54 20.05
C ARG A 90 1.10 2.11 18.61
N GLY A 91 0.15 1.15 18.44
CA GLY A 91 -0.38 0.79 17.12
C GLY A 91 -1.04 1.98 16.42
N ILE A 92 -1.11 1.92 15.10
CA ILE A 92 -1.69 3.01 14.28
C ILE A 92 -3.21 3.15 14.43
N ASP A 93 -3.89 2.10 14.87
CA ASP A 93 -5.31 2.12 15.21
C ASP A 93 -5.46 2.34 16.72
N PRO A 94 -6.31 3.26 17.15
CA PRO A 94 -6.68 3.36 18.57
C PRO A 94 -7.19 2.01 19.03
N ASP A 95 -6.70 1.54 20.17
CA ASP A 95 -7.22 0.32 20.78
C ASP A 95 -8.67 0.57 21.21
N GLU A 96 -9.63 -0.18 20.65
CA GLU A 96 -11.06 -0.08 21.00
C GLU A 96 -11.31 -0.39 22.50
N ASN A 97 -10.36 -1.07 23.15
CA ASN A 97 -10.37 -1.38 24.58
C ASN A 97 -9.42 -0.49 25.40
N ALA A 98 -8.78 0.51 24.79
CA ALA A 98 -7.92 1.42 25.52
C ALA A 98 -8.73 2.24 26.52
N ASP A 99 -8.18 2.40 27.73
CA ASP A 99 -8.74 3.25 28.77
C ASP A 99 -9.11 4.63 28.19
N PRO A 100 -10.37 5.10 28.31
CA PRO A 100 -10.80 6.42 27.81
C PRO A 100 -9.92 7.58 28.28
N THR A 101 -9.17 7.42 29.36
CA THR A 101 -8.18 8.40 29.84
C THR A 101 -7.03 8.59 28.84
N HIS A 102 -6.74 7.61 27.96
CA HIS A 102 -5.75 7.74 26.91
C HIS A 102 -6.25 8.50 25.67
N ALA A 103 -7.56 8.56 25.42
CA ALA A 103 -8.15 9.34 24.34
C ALA A 103 -8.09 10.87 24.61
N SER A 104 -7.91 11.28 25.87
CA SER A 104 -7.86 12.68 26.30
C SER A 104 -6.45 13.24 26.51
N LEU A 105 -5.39 12.46 26.26
CA LEU A 105 -4.02 12.96 26.38
C LEU A 105 -3.76 14.02 25.31
N ALA A 106 -3.53 15.26 25.76
CA ALA A 106 -3.05 16.30 24.86
C ALA A 106 -1.72 15.87 24.23
N TRP A 107 -1.68 15.82 22.90
CA TRP A 107 -0.43 15.52 22.19
C TRP A 107 0.65 16.54 22.59
N PRO A 108 1.93 16.15 22.67
CA PRO A 108 3.02 17.08 22.93
C PRO A 108 3.02 18.23 21.90
N ALA A 109 3.52 19.39 22.29
CA ALA A 109 3.71 20.50 21.37
C ALA A 109 4.58 20.07 20.17
N ARG A 110 4.27 20.56 18.96
CA ARG A 110 4.95 20.14 17.72
C ARG A 110 6.46 20.36 17.81
N GLU A 111 6.89 21.42 18.46
CA GLU A 111 8.30 21.75 18.66
C GLU A 111 9.02 20.64 19.45
N ARG A 112 8.37 20.05 20.46
CA ARG A 112 8.91 18.92 21.24
C ARG A 112 8.98 17.65 20.37
N ILE A 113 7.95 17.40 19.56
CA ILE A 113 7.94 16.25 18.61
C ILE A 113 9.06 16.39 17.58
N LEU A 114 9.26 17.58 17.01
CA LEU A 114 10.34 17.84 16.05
C LEU A 114 11.72 17.68 16.68
N ALA A 115 11.92 18.19 17.91
CA ALA A 115 13.19 18.03 18.64
C ALA A 115 13.49 16.54 18.91
N PHE A 116 12.47 15.77 19.27
CA PHE A 116 12.56 14.31 19.42
C PHE A 116 12.92 13.62 18.11
N ALA A 117 12.23 13.95 17.01
CA ALA A 117 12.51 13.41 15.70
C ALA A 117 13.95 13.72 15.23
N ASP A 118 14.43 14.95 15.47
CA ASP A 118 15.82 15.32 15.16
C ASP A 118 16.85 14.55 16.01
N ALA A 119 16.57 14.30 17.28
CA ALA A 119 17.43 13.48 18.14
C ALA A 119 17.44 12.02 17.66
N THR A 120 16.29 11.48 17.30
CA THR A 120 16.16 10.14 16.71
C THR A 120 16.92 10.02 15.38
N ASP A 121 16.78 11.01 14.49
CA ASP A 121 17.50 11.02 13.21
C ASP A 121 19.02 10.96 13.41
N ARG A 122 19.56 11.64 14.45
CA ARG A 122 20.97 11.56 14.81
C ARG A 122 21.35 10.17 15.34
N ALA A 123 20.55 9.61 16.25
CA ALA A 123 20.80 8.27 16.79
C ALA A 123 20.83 7.20 15.71
N VAL A 124 19.87 7.25 14.75
CA VAL A 124 19.84 6.33 13.60
C VAL A 124 21.04 6.58 12.67
N ALA A 125 21.42 7.83 12.41
CA ALA A 125 22.61 8.15 11.61
C ALA A 125 23.91 7.62 12.27
N ASP A 126 23.99 7.61 13.59
CA ASP A 126 25.10 6.98 14.34
C ASP A 126 25.04 5.46 14.25
N ALA A 127 23.84 4.86 14.31
CA ALA A 127 23.65 3.43 14.13
C ALA A 127 24.20 2.92 12.78
N PHE A 128 24.11 3.69 11.70
CA PHE A 128 24.70 3.34 10.40
C PHE A 128 26.24 3.22 10.44
N ARG A 129 26.90 3.72 11.47
CA ARG A 129 28.36 3.60 11.68
C ARG A 129 28.73 2.49 12.65
N ASN A 130 27.76 1.84 13.26
CA ASN A 130 27.98 0.78 14.23
C ASN A 130 28.38 -0.53 13.54
N GLU A 131 29.51 -1.11 13.92
CA GLU A 131 30.01 -2.37 13.36
C GLU A 131 29.08 -3.56 13.62
N GLY A 132 28.24 -3.50 14.67
CA GLY A 132 27.26 -4.53 15.01
C GLY A 132 25.97 -4.48 14.19
N LEU A 133 25.79 -3.50 13.29
CA LEU A 133 24.54 -3.26 12.58
C LEU A 133 24.02 -4.45 11.73
N LEU A 134 24.93 -5.26 11.22
CA LEU A 134 24.62 -6.42 10.36
C LEU A 134 25.04 -7.75 11.00
N ARG A 135 24.96 -7.87 12.31
CA ARG A 135 25.30 -9.11 13.03
C ARG A 135 24.35 -10.24 12.65
N ASP A 136 24.88 -11.35 12.16
CA ASP A 136 24.10 -12.52 11.76
C ASP A 136 23.61 -13.37 12.95
N ASP A 137 24.26 -13.26 14.11
CA ASP A 137 23.91 -13.97 15.35
C ASP A 137 22.77 -13.30 16.13
N HIS A 138 22.32 -12.10 15.70
CA HIS A 138 21.24 -11.38 16.36
C HIS A 138 19.93 -11.47 15.55
N PRO A 139 18.80 -11.93 16.12
CA PRO A 139 17.58 -12.21 15.37
C PRO A 139 17.00 -10.98 14.65
N VAL A 140 17.16 -9.79 15.25
CA VAL A 140 16.62 -8.53 14.72
C VAL A 140 17.59 -7.81 13.77
N LEU A 141 18.89 -8.08 13.83
CA LEU A 141 19.90 -7.42 12.98
C LEU A 141 20.35 -8.28 11.79
N ARG A 142 20.15 -9.60 11.90
CA ARG A 142 20.54 -10.55 10.84
C ARG A 142 20.04 -10.09 9.48
N ARG A 143 20.93 -10.05 8.49
CA ARG A 143 20.66 -9.62 7.11
C ARG A 143 20.06 -8.21 7.01
N GLY A 144 20.31 -7.35 8.01
CA GLY A 144 19.80 -5.98 8.03
C GLY A 144 18.29 -5.88 8.32
N LEU A 145 17.69 -6.89 8.96
CA LEU A 145 16.25 -6.97 9.17
C LEU A 145 15.67 -5.71 9.81
N ALA A 146 16.17 -5.27 10.97
CA ALA A 146 15.71 -4.04 11.62
C ALA A 146 15.88 -2.80 10.73
N LEU A 147 16.97 -2.76 9.97
CA LEU A 147 17.27 -1.65 9.08
C LEU A 147 16.21 -1.54 7.98
N PHE A 148 15.90 -2.63 7.26
CA PHE A 148 14.84 -2.64 6.27
C PHE A 148 13.47 -2.39 6.89
N THR A 149 13.21 -2.95 8.08
CA THR A 149 11.95 -2.74 8.81
C THR A 149 11.67 -1.26 9.03
N ILE A 150 12.64 -0.47 9.53
CA ILE A 150 12.41 0.96 9.74
C ILE A 150 12.26 1.73 8.42
N LEU A 151 13.01 1.35 7.38
CA LEU A 151 12.96 2.02 6.08
C LEU A 151 11.61 1.82 5.39
N GLU A 152 11.12 0.59 5.36
CA GLU A 152 9.83 0.27 4.73
C GLU A 152 8.66 0.76 5.57
N HIS A 153 8.72 0.65 6.89
CA HIS A 153 7.69 1.14 7.78
C HIS A 153 7.42 2.64 7.56
N GLU A 154 8.46 3.47 7.53
CA GLU A 154 8.29 4.90 7.25
C GLU A 154 7.76 5.14 5.83
N ALA A 155 8.22 4.39 4.84
CA ALA A 155 7.73 4.50 3.46
C ALA A 155 6.24 4.14 3.33
N MET A 156 5.75 3.14 4.09
CA MET A 156 4.32 2.80 4.18
C MET A 156 3.49 3.92 4.83
N HIS A 157 4.04 4.54 5.87
CA HIS A 157 3.38 5.67 6.52
C HIS A 157 3.23 6.90 5.62
N HIS A 158 4.07 7.10 4.63
CA HIS A 158 3.87 8.17 3.65
C HIS A 158 2.54 8.04 2.90
N GLU A 159 2.17 6.82 2.53
CA GLU A 159 0.88 6.53 1.90
C GLU A 159 -0.28 6.70 2.88
N THR A 160 -0.15 6.15 4.10
CA THR A 160 -1.13 6.29 5.17
C THR A 160 -1.45 7.76 5.45
N LEU A 161 -0.43 8.60 5.58
CA LEU A 161 -0.59 10.03 5.79
C LEU A 161 -1.35 10.70 4.63
N LEU A 162 -1.02 10.37 3.38
CA LEU A 162 -1.66 11.02 2.24
C LEU A 162 -3.14 10.68 2.12
N TYR A 163 -3.56 9.41 2.30
CA TYR A 163 -4.99 9.12 2.26
C TYR A 163 -5.73 9.69 3.48
N MET A 164 -5.07 9.84 4.64
CA MET A 164 -5.63 10.54 5.79
C MET A 164 -5.80 12.04 5.47
N PHE A 165 -4.77 12.70 4.96
CA PHE A 165 -4.85 14.12 4.59
C PHE A 165 -5.92 14.37 3.52
N HIS A 166 -6.15 13.41 2.65
CA HIS A 166 -7.20 13.48 1.64
C HIS A 166 -8.62 13.58 2.26
N ARG A 167 -8.78 13.24 3.54
CA ARG A 167 -10.05 13.39 4.27
C ARG A 167 -10.22 14.76 4.92
N LEU A 168 -9.17 15.55 5.03
CA LEU A 168 -9.24 16.91 5.56
C LEU A 168 -9.92 17.87 4.58
N PRO A 169 -10.63 18.90 5.06
CA PRO A 169 -11.01 20.03 4.22
C PRO A 169 -9.78 20.61 3.49
N THR A 170 -9.93 20.96 2.21
CA THR A 170 -8.81 21.48 1.40
C THR A 170 -8.20 22.77 1.99
N ALA A 171 -8.98 23.56 2.76
CA ALA A 171 -8.50 24.73 3.49
C ALA A 171 -7.49 24.40 4.60
N MET A 172 -7.45 23.15 5.07
CA MET A 172 -6.47 22.67 6.04
C MET A 172 -5.16 22.21 5.41
N LEU A 173 -5.05 22.29 4.08
CA LEU A 173 -3.89 21.85 3.31
C LEU A 173 -3.26 23.04 2.57
N ARG A 174 -1.92 23.06 2.55
CA ARG A 174 -1.12 24.01 1.75
C ARG A 174 -0.85 23.40 0.39
N ARG A 175 -1.51 23.91 -0.64
CA ARG A 175 -1.32 23.45 -2.02
C ARG A 175 0.10 23.74 -2.51
N PRO A 176 0.88 22.74 -2.97
CA PRO A 176 2.19 23.00 -3.57
C PRO A 176 2.07 23.82 -4.85
N SER A 177 3.00 24.76 -5.10
CA SER A 177 2.95 25.65 -6.27
C SER A 177 3.00 24.90 -7.61
N GLY A 178 3.65 23.74 -7.65
CA GLY A 178 3.76 22.86 -8.82
C GLY A 178 2.61 21.87 -9.01
N TYR A 179 1.64 21.81 -8.09
CA TYR A 179 0.54 20.85 -8.18
C TYR A 179 -0.34 21.09 -9.42
N ARG A 180 -0.47 20.07 -10.24
CA ARG A 180 -1.32 20.05 -11.45
C ARG A 180 -1.83 18.64 -11.69
N PRO A 181 -3.14 18.35 -11.47
CA PRO A 181 -3.74 17.06 -11.81
C PRO A 181 -3.82 16.87 -13.33
N VAL A 182 -3.62 15.66 -13.80
CA VAL A 182 -3.71 15.30 -15.24
C VAL A 182 -5.14 14.87 -15.54
N LEU A 183 -6.01 15.81 -15.85
CA LEU A 183 -7.46 15.60 -16.00
C LEU A 183 -7.87 15.05 -17.39
N GLY A 184 -7.04 15.24 -18.42
CA GLY A 184 -7.34 14.84 -19.78
C GLY A 184 -7.23 13.33 -20.00
N GLY A 185 -7.68 12.88 -21.17
CA GLY A 185 -7.63 11.48 -21.62
C GLY A 185 -9.03 10.92 -21.84
N GLU A 186 -9.14 10.10 -22.89
CA GLU A 186 -10.37 9.32 -23.15
C GLU A 186 -10.23 7.95 -22.49
N PRO A 187 -11.25 7.48 -21.77
CA PRO A 187 -11.25 6.13 -21.23
C PRO A 187 -11.08 5.11 -22.38
N PRO A 188 -10.21 4.11 -22.22
CA PRO A 188 -10.07 3.07 -23.24
C PRO A 188 -11.39 2.31 -23.42
N ARG A 189 -11.55 1.67 -24.57
CA ARG A 189 -12.67 0.75 -24.76
C ARG A 189 -12.47 -0.46 -23.85
N PRO A 190 -13.54 -0.91 -23.15
CA PRO A 190 -13.45 -2.11 -22.34
C PRO A 190 -12.95 -3.30 -23.18
N ALA A 191 -11.93 -3.97 -22.69
CA ALA A 191 -11.36 -5.15 -23.32
C ALA A 191 -10.93 -6.14 -22.24
N MET A 192 -10.99 -7.42 -22.55
CA MET A 192 -10.45 -8.48 -21.69
C MET A 192 -9.29 -9.19 -22.37
N VAL A 193 -8.35 -9.64 -21.58
CA VAL A 193 -7.17 -10.40 -22.01
C VAL A 193 -7.33 -11.83 -21.50
N ASP A 194 -7.24 -12.81 -22.41
CA ASP A 194 -7.28 -14.23 -22.07
C ASP A 194 -5.93 -14.66 -21.49
N ILE A 195 -5.95 -15.21 -20.29
CA ILE A 195 -4.79 -15.74 -19.58
C ILE A 195 -4.89 -17.26 -19.54
N PRO A 196 -4.00 -18.00 -20.22
CA PRO A 196 -4.01 -19.46 -20.19
C PRO A 196 -3.73 -20.01 -18.79
N ALA A 197 -4.28 -21.18 -18.52
CA ALA A 197 -3.97 -21.95 -17.30
C ALA A 197 -2.44 -22.06 -17.11
N GLY A 198 -2.01 -22.05 -15.86
CA GLY A 198 -0.59 -22.15 -15.54
C GLY A 198 -0.35 -21.97 -14.05
N ARG A 199 0.91 -21.86 -13.66
CA ARG A 199 1.30 -21.65 -12.25
C ARG A 199 1.57 -20.20 -11.97
N ALA A 200 1.29 -19.79 -10.73
CA ALA A 200 1.70 -18.52 -10.14
C ALA A 200 2.50 -18.81 -8.85
N THR A 201 3.58 -18.08 -8.64
CA THR A 201 4.33 -18.08 -7.39
C THR A 201 3.94 -16.86 -6.57
N LEU A 202 3.23 -17.07 -5.48
CA LEU A 202 2.92 -16.05 -4.47
C LEU A 202 4.06 -15.95 -3.48
N GLY A 203 4.26 -14.74 -2.91
CA GLY A 203 5.33 -14.53 -1.95
C GLY A 203 6.73 -14.60 -2.56
N ALA A 204 7.73 -14.81 -1.71
CA ALA A 204 9.13 -14.87 -2.07
C ALA A 204 9.90 -15.94 -1.26
N ASP A 205 10.99 -16.46 -1.85
CA ASP A 205 11.97 -17.25 -1.12
C ASP A 205 12.79 -16.31 -0.23
N PRO A 206 12.84 -16.54 1.11
CA PRO A 206 13.58 -15.67 2.03
C PRO A 206 15.07 -15.59 1.71
N ASP A 207 15.64 -16.59 1.03
CA ASP A 207 17.06 -16.58 0.65
C ASP A 207 17.32 -15.87 -0.68
N ALA A 208 16.27 -15.65 -1.48
CA ALA A 208 16.37 -14.98 -2.78
C ALA A 208 16.15 -13.45 -2.70
N VAL A 209 15.61 -12.94 -1.59
CA VAL A 209 15.30 -11.50 -1.42
C VAL A 209 16.16 -10.89 -0.32
N ALA A 210 16.48 -9.60 -0.46
CA ALA A 210 17.20 -8.86 0.58
C ALA A 210 16.32 -8.66 1.82
N PHE A 211 15.03 -8.39 1.60
CA PHE A 211 14.01 -8.22 2.62
C PHE A 211 12.63 -8.59 2.07
N GLY A 212 11.77 -9.06 2.94
CA GLY A 212 10.33 -9.23 2.74
C GLY A 212 9.67 -9.23 4.12
N TRP A 213 8.47 -8.66 4.19
CA TRP A 213 7.66 -8.79 5.40
C TRP A 213 7.23 -10.23 5.61
N ASP A 214 6.86 -10.58 6.81
CA ASP A 214 6.47 -11.94 7.18
C ASP A 214 5.33 -12.52 6.32
N ASN A 215 4.36 -11.69 5.94
CA ASN A 215 3.24 -12.09 5.09
C ASN A 215 3.64 -12.32 3.61
N GLU A 216 4.84 -11.92 3.21
CA GLU A 216 5.39 -12.17 1.88
C GLU A 216 6.16 -13.49 1.81
N LEU A 217 6.36 -14.19 2.93
CA LEU A 217 7.23 -15.35 3.06
C LEU A 217 6.47 -16.56 3.66
N PRO A 218 6.85 -17.78 3.26
CA PRO A 218 7.72 -18.15 2.15
C PRO A 218 7.00 -18.14 0.80
N ALA A 219 7.75 -18.40 -0.28
CA ALA A 219 7.15 -18.58 -1.61
C ALA A 219 6.19 -19.78 -1.65
N THR A 220 5.02 -19.58 -2.24
CA THR A 220 3.98 -20.62 -2.40
C THR A 220 3.55 -20.69 -3.86
N ARG A 221 3.56 -21.90 -4.45
CA ARG A 221 3.13 -22.13 -5.83
C ARG A 221 1.66 -22.56 -5.87
N VAL A 222 0.91 -21.94 -6.79
CA VAL A 222 -0.52 -22.18 -6.99
C VAL A 222 -0.79 -22.45 -8.45
N ASP A 223 -1.57 -23.50 -8.76
CA ASP A 223 -2.09 -23.75 -10.09
C ASP A 223 -3.30 -22.84 -10.33
N VAL A 224 -3.28 -22.10 -11.44
CA VAL A 224 -4.31 -21.11 -11.81
C VAL A 224 -4.99 -21.62 -13.07
N PRO A 225 -6.32 -21.85 -13.06
CA PRO A 225 -7.10 -22.15 -14.26
C PRO A 225 -7.01 -21.03 -15.29
N ALA A 226 -7.40 -21.29 -16.53
CA ALA A 226 -7.54 -20.26 -17.55
C ALA A 226 -8.66 -19.28 -17.15
N PHE A 227 -8.46 -17.99 -17.42
CA PHE A 227 -9.44 -16.93 -17.13
C PHE A 227 -9.23 -15.76 -18.09
N ALA A 228 -10.22 -14.88 -18.16
CA ALA A 228 -10.08 -13.60 -18.82
C ALA A 228 -10.08 -12.46 -17.79
N ILE A 229 -9.21 -11.48 -17.96
CA ILE A 229 -9.03 -10.32 -17.06
C ILE A 229 -9.23 -9.00 -17.82
N ASP A 230 -9.80 -8.00 -17.19
CA ASP A 230 -9.89 -6.65 -17.77
C ASP A 230 -8.49 -6.10 -18.08
N ALA A 231 -8.30 -5.58 -19.29
CA ALA A 231 -7.02 -5.04 -19.74
C ALA A 231 -6.56 -3.81 -18.94
N HIS A 232 -7.51 -3.06 -18.37
CA HIS A 232 -7.28 -1.86 -17.56
C HIS A 232 -8.12 -1.93 -16.28
N ASP A 233 -7.78 -1.08 -15.31
CA ASP A 233 -8.60 -0.83 -14.14
C ASP A 233 -9.97 -0.26 -14.55
N VAL A 234 -10.98 -0.51 -13.72
CA VAL A 234 -12.31 0.10 -13.88
C VAL A 234 -12.18 1.60 -13.71
N THR A 235 -12.66 2.33 -14.73
CA THR A 235 -12.58 3.79 -14.76
C THR A 235 -13.73 4.46 -14.03
N ASN A 236 -13.58 5.76 -13.72
CA ASN A 236 -14.68 6.56 -13.20
C ASN A 236 -15.89 6.55 -14.14
N ARG A 237 -15.70 6.54 -15.49
CA ARG A 237 -16.80 6.43 -16.45
C ARG A 237 -17.55 5.11 -16.28
N ASP A 238 -16.82 3.99 -16.21
CA ASP A 238 -17.44 2.67 -16.11
C ASP A 238 -18.20 2.52 -14.78
N PHE A 239 -17.66 3.09 -13.70
CA PHE A 239 -18.31 3.06 -12.40
C PHE A 239 -19.49 4.04 -12.30
N LEU A 240 -19.47 5.14 -13.05
CA LEU A 240 -20.60 6.06 -13.13
C LEU A 240 -21.83 5.38 -13.76
N GLU A 241 -21.63 4.52 -14.77
CA GLU A 241 -22.71 3.70 -15.32
C GLU A 241 -23.38 2.81 -14.24
N PHE A 242 -22.58 2.23 -13.33
CA PHE A 242 -23.10 1.44 -12.20
C PHE A 242 -23.90 2.30 -11.22
N VAL A 243 -23.40 3.48 -10.89
CA VAL A 243 -24.11 4.43 -10.00
C VAL A 243 -25.45 4.85 -10.62
N GLU A 244 -25.43 5.24 -11.90
CA GLU A 244 -26.63 5.70 -12.63
C GLU A 244 -27.64 4.57 -12.90
N ALA A 245 -27.18 3.33 -13.01
CA ALA A 245 -28.03 2.14 -13.12
C ALA A 245 -28.66 1.71 -11.78
N GLY A 246 -28.47 2.47 -10.69
CA GLY A 246 -29.02 2.15 -9.37
C GLY A 246 -28.23 1.05 -8.64
N GLY A 247 -26.95 0.92 -8.89
CA GLY A 247 -26.11 -0.10 -8.26
C GLY A 247 -26.05 0.01 -6.74
N TYR A 248 -26.13 1.22 -6.19
CA TYR A 248 -26.22 1.46 -4.75
C TYR A 248 -27.63 1.25 -4.17
N GLU A 249 -28.68 1.15 -4.99
CA GLU A 249 -30.07 0.90 -4.61
C GLU A 249 -30.48 -0.56 -4.79
N THR A 250 -29.64 -1.41 -5.40
CA THR A 250 -29.94 -2.79 -5.76
C THR A 250 -29.30 -3.77 -4.79
N ALA A 251 -30.02 -4.17 -3.74
CA ALA A 251 -29.53 -5.02 -2.65
C ALA A 251 -28.91 -6.35 -3.14
N SER A 252 -29.46 -6.94 -4.21
CA SER A 252 -28.98 -8.24 -4.74
C SER A 252 -27.56 -8.22 -5.30
N LEU A 253 -26.98 -7.04 -5.53
CA LEU A 253 -25.60 -6.88 -5.98
C LEU A 253 -24.59 -6.93 -4.81
N TRP A 254 -25.05 -6.79 -3.58
CA TRP A 254 -24.23 -6.73 -2.38
C TRP A 254 -24.38 -8.02 -1.56
N THR A 255 -23.37 -8.37 -0.75
CA THR A 255 -23.61 -9.33 0.34
C THR A 255 -24.51 -8.70 1.40
N ALA A 256 -25.20 -9.52 2.21
CA ALA A 256 -26.11 -9.01 3.24
C ALA A 256 -25.41 -8.01 4.19
N ASP A 257 -24.19 -8.33 4.63
CA ASP A 257 -23.40 -7.48 5.52
C ASP A 257 -22.95 -6.17 4.86
N ASN A 258 -22.55 -6.23 3.57
CA ASN A 258 -22.14 -5.04 2.84
C ASN A 258 -23.32 -4.14 2.51
N TRP A 259 -24.49 -4.73 2.25
CA TRP A 259 -25.73 -3.99 2.10
C TRP A 259 -26.11 -3.25 3.39
N ALA A 260 -26.10 -3.94 4.54
CA ALA A 260 -26.40 -3.33 5.83
C ALA A 260 -25.41 -2.19 6.17
N TRP A 261 -24.13 -2.36 5.85
CA TRP A 261 -23.15 -1.28 5.99
C TRP A 261 -23.46 -0.10 5.08
N ARG A 262 -23.74 -0.35 3.79
CA ARG A 262 -24.09 0.68 2.82
C ARG A 262 -25.32 1.49 3.30
N GLU A 263 -26.35 0.81 3.84
CA GLU A 263 -27.56 1.47 4.39
C GLU A 263 -27.23 2.32 5.61
N ARG A 264 -26.49 1.78 6.57
CA ARG A 264 -26.09 2.47 7.80
C ARG A 264 -25.29 3.74 7.51
N GLU A 265 -24.34 3.68 6.59
CA GLU A 265 -23.51 4.83 6.18
C GLU A 265 -24.22 5.74 5.17
N GLY A 266 -25.36 5.37 4.65
CA GLY A 266 -26.10 6.14 3.64
C GLY A 266 -25.35 6.30 2.33
N LEU A 267 -24.50 5.33 1.96
CA LEU A 267 -23.64 5.43 0.77
C LEU A 267 -24.45 5.40 -0.52
N ARG A 268 -24.09 6.27 -1.45
CA ARG A 268 -24.72 6.41 -2.77
C ARG A 268 -23.71 6.57 -3.92
N HIS A 269 -22.44 6.70 -3.60
CA HIS A 269 -21.33 6.88 -4.55
C HIS A 269 -19.99 6.66 -3.85
N PRO A 270 -18.88 6.50 -4.60
CA PRO A 270 -17.52 6.38 -4.04
C PRO A 270 -17.13 7.54 -3.14
N ALA A 271 -16.32 7.28 -2.12
CA ALA A 271 -15.88 8.25 -1.12
C ALA A 271 -15.06 9.43 -1.69
N PHE A 272 -14.43 9.24 -2.86
CA PHE A 272 -13.67 10.28 -3.55
C PHE A 272 -14.52 11.15 -4.49
N TRP A 273 -15.80 10.84 -4.66
CA TRP A 273 -16.70 11.62 -5.48
C TRP A 273 -17.52 12.58 -4.63
N VAL A 274 -17.84 13.72 -5.22
CA VAL A 274 -18.76 14.71 -4.64
C VAL A 274 -19.70 15.20 -5.73
N ARG A 275 -20.91 15.62 -5.35
CA ARG A 275 -21.89 16.20 -6.29
C ARG A 275 -22.04 17.68 -6.00
N ARG A 276 -21.81 18.54 -7.01
CA ARG A 276 -21.97 19.99 -6.94
C ARG A 276 -22.81 20.46 -8.12
N ASP A 277 -23.86 21.18 -7.84
CA ASP A 277 -24.76 21.76 -8.87
C ASP A 277 -25.22 20.71 -9.92
N GLY A 278 -25.54 19.51 -9.44
CA GLY A 278 -25.97 18.40 -10.30
C GLY A 278 -24.85 17.64 -11.02
N CYS A 279 -23.61 18.13 -10.99
CA CYS A 279 -22.47 17.52 -11.67
C CYS A 279 -21.60 16.70 -10.71
N TRP A 280 -21.04 15.60 -11.20
CA TRP A 280 -20.06 14.82 -10.49
C TRP A 280 -18.68 15.45 -10.57
N ARG A 281 -17.97 15.46 -9.45
CA ARG A 281 -16.60 15.93 -9.31
C ARG A 281 -15.79 14.90 -8.54
N TRP A 282 -14.49 14.92 -8.79
CA TRP A 282 -13.50 14.18 -8.01
C TRP A 282 -12.94 15.11 -6.91
N ARG A 283 -12.92 14.62 -5.70
CA ARG A 283 -12.23 15.28 -4.59
C ARG A 283 -10.76 14.91 -4.64
N ALA A 284 -9.93 15.73 -5.29
CA ALA A 284 -8.48 15.61 -5.27
C ALA A 284 -7.92 16.14 -3.93
N LEU A 285 -6.62 15.91 -3.67
CA LEU A 285 -6.03 16.26 -2.37
C LEU A 285 -6.16 17.77 -2.06
N PHE A 286 -6.00 18.63 -3.05
CA PHE A 286 -5.95 20.09 -2.85
C PHE A 286 -7.12 20.86 -3.48
N GLU A 287 -7.98 20.22 -4.24
CA GLU A 287 -9.12 20.87 -4.92
C GLU A 287 -10.17 19.86 -5.37
N GLU A 288 -11.38 20.33 -5.66
CA GLU A 288 -12.39 19.54 -6.38
C GLU A 288 -12.26 19.81 -7.88
N VAL A 289 -12.09 18.74 -8.67
CA VAL A 289 -12.02 18.83 -10.15
C VAL A 289 -13.24 18.16 -10.79
N PRO A 290 -13.63 18.49 -12.04
CA PRO A 290 -14.60 17.69 -12.78
C PRO A 290 -14.22 16.22 -12.74
N LEU A 291 -15.19 15.31 -12.61
CA LEU A 291 -14.91 13.88 -12.50
C LEU A 291 -14.10 13.39 -13.72
N PRO A 292 -12.82 12.97 -13.56
CA PRO A 292 -12.00 12.57 -14.69
C PRO A 292 -12.40 11.17 -15.15
N ALA A 293 -13.08 11.10 -16.28
CA ALA A 293 -13.69 9.88 -16.81
C ALA A 293 -12.71 8.72 -16.98
N ALA A 294 -11.47 9.02 -17.36
CA ALA A 294 -10.44 8.03 -17.65
C ALA A 294 -9.56 7.64 -16.45
N TRP A 295 -9.74 8.24 -15.28
CA TRP A 295 -9.01 7.82 -14.08
C TRP A 295 -9.59 6.52 -13.52
N PRO A 296 -8.76 5.67 -12.88
CA PRO A 296 -9.26 4.53 -12.12
C PRO A 296 -10.20 5.03 -11.01
N VAL A 297 -11.29 4.32 -10.79
CA VAL A 297 -12.18 4.63 -9.66
C VAL A 297 -11.55 4.14 -8.36
N TYR A 298 -11.57 4.96 -7.30
CA TYR A 298 -11.18 4.52 -5.97
C TYR A 298 -12.40 4.19 -5.14
N VAL A 299 -12.45 2.95 -4.66
CA VAL A 299 -13.60 2.37 -3.98
C VAL A 299 -13.16 1.40 -2.87
N SER A 300 -14.07 1.05 -1.98
CA SER A 300 -13.92 -0.07 -1.06
C SER A 300 -14.04 -1.41 -1.79
N HIS A 301 -13.54 -2.49 -1.17
CA HIS A 301 -13.73 -3.85 -1.70
C HIS A 301 -15.23 -4.20 -1.86
N ALA A 302 -16.07 -3.77 -0.93
CA ALA A 302 -17.50 -4.02 -0.98
C ALA A 302 -18.16 -3.39 -2.24
N GLU A 303 -17.75 -2.18 -2.60
CA GLU A 303 -18.21 -1.49 -3.82
C GLU A 303 -17.66 -2.15 -5.09
N ALA A 304 -16.40 -2.56 -5.06
CA ALA A 304 -15.76 -3.28 -6.16
C ALA A 304 -16.45 -4.64 -6.46
N ASP A 305 -16.78 -5.40 -5.40
CA ASP A 305 -17.51 -6.67 -5.53
C ASP A 305 -18.92 -6.47 -6.07
N ALA A 306 -19.65 -5.44 -5.61
CA ALA A 306 -20.97 -5.10 -6.11
C ALA A 306 -20.95 -4.71 -7.60
N PHE A 307 -19.99 -3.90 -8.03
CA PHE A 307 -19.78 -3.59 -9.44
C PHE A 307 -19.47 -4.83 -10.27
N ALA A 308 -18.56 -5.69 -9.79
CA ALA A 308 -18.20 -6.91 -10.51
C ALA A 308 -19.43 -7.82 -10.72
N ARG A 309 -20.26 -7.99 -9.70
CA ARG A 309 -21.53 -8.74 -9.81
C ARG A 309 -22.50 -8.10 -10.80
N TRP A 310 -22.61 -6.77 -10.80
CA TRP A 310 -23.43 -6.05 -11.77
C TRP A 310 -23.00 -6.31 -13.22
N LYS A 311 -21.69 -6.40 -13.47
CA LYS A 311 -21.13 -6.77 -14.79
C LYS A 311 -21.17 -8.28 -15.10
N GLY A 312 -21.71 -9.12 -14.20
CA GLY A 312 -21.66 -10.59 -14.35
C GLY A 312 -20.24 -11.17 -14.30
N LYS A 313 -19.35 -10.50 -13.57
CA LYS A 313 -17.94 -10.82 -13.37
C LYS A 313 -17.64 -11.02 -11.88
N ARG A 314 -16.37 -11.16 -11.52
CA ARG A 314 -15.89 -11.19 -10.15
C ARG A 314 -14.53 -10.50 -10.02
N LEU A 315 -14.09 -10.22 -8.80
CA LEU A 315 -12.72 -9.79 -8.54
C LEU A 315 -11.72 -10.92 -8.79
N PRO A 316 -10.49 -10.64 -9.23
CA PRO A 316 -9.43 -11.64 -9.34
C PRO A 316 -9.02 -12.16 -7.96
N THR A 317 -8.60 -13.40 -7.87
CA THR A 317 -7.82 -13.90 -6.74
C THR A 317 -6.41 -13.33 -6.80
N GLU A 318 -5.67 -13.36 -5.68
CA GLU A 318 -4.24 -12.97 -5.66
C GLU A 318 -3.42 -13.82 -6.66
N ALA A 319 -3.75 -15.12 -6.81
CA ALA A 319 -3.06 -16.00 -7.74
C ALA A 319 -3.34 -15.66 -9.21
N GLU A 320 -4.58 -15.30 -9.55
CA GLU A 320 -4.94 -14.80 -10.89
C GLU A 320 -4.26 -13.48 -11.21
N TYR A 321 -4.24 -12.55 -10.24
CA TYR A 321 -3.48 -11.32 -10.39
C TYR A 321 -2.00 -11.60 -10.67
N HIS A 322 -1.35 -12.47 -9.88
CA HIS A 322 0.05 -12.85 -10.09
C HIS A 322 0.29 -13.48 -11.47
N ARG A 323 -0.61 -14.37 -11.90
CA ARG A 323 -0.51 -15.01 -13.22
C ARG A 323 -0.59 -13.99 -14.35
N ALA A 324 -1.51 -13.01 -14.25
CA ALA A 324 -1.67 -11.93 -15.24
C ALA A 324 -0.53 -10.90 -15.20
N ALA A 325 -0.01 -10.60 -14.01
CA ALA A 325 1.02 -9.57 -13.83
C ALA A 325 2.42 -10.08 -14.17
N PHE A 326 2.79 -11.25 -13.65
CA PHE A 326 4.18 -11.70 -13.65
C PHE A 326 4.43 -12.93 -14.53
N GLY A 327 3.39 -13.70 -14.89
CA GLY A 327 3.52 -14.83 -15.76
C GLY A 327 3.75 -14.42 -17.22
N THR A 328 4.34 -15.33 -18.01
CA THR A 328 4.63 -15.14 -19.42
C THR A 328 4.09 -16.29 -20.29
N PRO A 329 3.93 -16.11 -21.59
CA PRO A 329 3.46 -17.16 -22.50
C PRO A 329 4.35 -18.40 -22.55
N ASP A 330 5.66 -18.26 -22.28
CA ASP A 330 6.64 -19.35 -22.25
C ASP A 330 6.68 -20.08 -20.88
N GLY A 331 5.81 -19.67 -19.92
CA GLY A 331 5.67 -20.31 -18.62
C GLY A 331 6.65 -19.81 -17.55
N GLU A 332 7.45 -18.80 -17.86
CA GLU A 332 8.34 -18.14 -16.92
C GLU A 332 7.60 -17.07 -16.08
N GLU A 333 8.25 -16.58 -15.05
CA GLU A 333 7.76 -15.47 -14.22
C GLU A 333 8.77 -14.32 -14.17
N ARG A 334 8.27 -13.10 -14.32
CA ARG A 334 9.06 -11.86 -14.29
C ARG A 334 9.14 -11.27 -12.87
N ALA A 335 10.17 -10.47 -12.62
CA ALA A 335 10.30 -9.70 -11.39
C ALA A 335 9.23 -8.60 -11.28
N TYR A 336 8.90 -7.97 -12.41
CA TYR A 336 7.86 -6.95 -12.56
C TYR A 336 7.01 -7.27 -13.79
N PRO A 337 5.80 -6.70 -13.95
CA PRO A 337 4.98 -6.93 -15.15
C PRO A 337 5.73 -6.65 -16.45
N TRP A 338 6.50 -5.60 -16.50
CA TRP A 338 7.32 -5.16 -17.65
C TRP A 338 8.65 -5.89 -17.83
N GLY A 339 9.04 -6.79 -16.93
CA GLY A 339 10.29 -7.57 -17.03
C GLY A 339 11.19 -7.46 -15.80
N SER A 340 12.51 -7.30 -16.01
CA SER A 340 13.52 -7.25 -14.93
C SER A 340 14.04 -5.84 -14.60
N ALA A 341 13.68 -4.82 -15.39
CA ALA A 341 14.14 -3.46 -15.16
C ALA A 341 13.57 -2.90 -13.85
N ALA A 342 14.40 -2.20 -13.07
CA ALA A 342 13.97 -1.55 -11.84
C ALA A 342 12.79 -0.58 -12.09
N PRO A 343 11.88 -0.40 -11.09
CA PRO A 343 10.75 0.51 -11.21
C PRO A 343 11.17 1.94 -11.58
N ALA A 344 10.53 2.49 -12.60
CA ALA A 344 10.81 3.83 -13.12
C ALA A 344 9.52 4.55 -13.54
N ALA A 345 9.59 5.86 -13.75
CA ALA A 345 8.45 6.72 -14.10
C ALA A 345 7.63 6.25 -15.31
N ARG A 346 8.27 5.61 -16.29
CA ARG A 346 7.59 5.10 -17.49
C ARG A 346 6.73 3.86 -17.24
N HIS A 347 6.95 3.14 -16.12
CA HIS A 347 6.28 1.88 -15.83
C HIS A 347 4.95 2.04 -15.08
N GLY A 348 4.69 3.19 -14.46
CA GLY A 348 3.45 3.39 -13.71
C GLY A 348 3.45 4.68 -12.89
N ASN A 349 2.29 5.07 -12.42
CA ASN A 349 2.09 6.19 -11.51
C ASN A 349 2.26 5.72 -10.06
N PHE A 350 3.49 5.79 -9.55
CA PHE A 350 3.90 5.47 -8.17
C PHE A 350 5.07 6.36 -7.75
N ALA A 351 5.68 6.10 -6.59
CA ALA A 351 6.84 6.83 -6.04
C ALA A 351 6.56 8.30 -5.67
N LEU A 352 5.29 8.64 -5.41
CA LEU A 352 4.91 9.98 -4.93
C LEU A 352 5.31 11.11 -5.91
N ARG A 353 5.32 10.81 -7.21
CA ARG A 353 5.58 11.81 -8.27
C ARG A 353 4.35 12.65 -8.58
N ALA A 354 3.17 12.12 -8.33
CA ALA A 354 1.88 12.79 -8.41
C ALA A 354 1.08 12.51 -7.12
N PHE A 355 0.17 13.42 -6.77
CA PHE A 355 -0.75 13.23 -5.65
C PHE A 355 -2.05 12.53 -6.07
N ASP A 356 -2.33 12.52 -7.37
CA ASP A 356 -3.58 12.04 -7.94
C ASP A 356 -3.34 10.90 -8.93
N PRO A 357 -4.39 10.14 -9.27
CA PRO A 357 -4.34 9.22 -10.39
C PRO A 357 -4.06 9.93 -11.72
N CYS A 358 -3.76 9.15 -12.73
CA CYS A 358 -3.73 9.58 -14.13
C CYS A 358 -4.66 8.69 -14.97
N PRO A 359 -4.97 9.06 -16.23
CA PRO A 359 -5.76 8.21 -17.12
C PRO A 359 -5.19 6.79 -17.20
N VAL A 360 -6.05 5.77 -17.12
CA VAL A 360 -5.63 4.38 -17.26
C VAL A 360 -4.95 4.16 -18.62
N GLY A 361 -3.94 3.29 -18.68
CA GLY A 361 -3.15 3.06 -19.89
C GLY A 361 -2.11 4.15 -20.21
N SER A 362 -1.92 5.14 -19.33
CA SER A 362 -0.91 6.21 -19.54
C SER A 362 0.54 5.71 -19.51
N HIS A 363 0.78 4.48 -19.02
CA HIS A 363 2.11 3.90 -18.85
C HIS A 363 2.23 2.57 -19.63
N PRO A 364 2.22 2.59 -20.97
CA PRO A 364 2.25 1.35 -21.78
C PRO A 364 3.50 0.49 -21.54
N ASP A 365 4.62 1.11 -21.16
CA ASP A 365 5.87 0.39 -20.81
C ASP A 365 5.73 -0.43 -19.51
N GLY A 366 4.66 -0.23 -18.73
CA GLY A 366 4.34 -0.98 -17.51
C GLY A 366 3.48 -2.21 -17.75
N ALA A 367 3.04 -2.47 -18.97
CA ALA A 367 2.18 -3.59 -19.29
C ALA A 367 2.85 -4.96 -19.03
N SER A 368 2.04 -5.97 -18.67
CA SER A 368 2.51 -7.33 -18.48
C SER A 368 2.82 -8.01 -19.83
N ALA A 369 3.42 -9.22 -19.76
CA ALA A 369 3.68 -10.02 -20.95
C ALA A 369 2.41 -10.38 -21.74
N TRP A 370 1.27 -10.31 -21.09
CA TRP A 370 -0.04 -10.58 -21.68
C TRP A 370 -0.70 -9.32 -22.26
N GLY A 371 -0.13 -8.13 -22.04
CA GLY A 371 -0.73 -6.87 -22.44
C GLY A 371 -1.76 -6.31 -21.47
N VAL A 372 -1.72 -6.72 -20.20
CA VAL A 372 -2.53 -6.12 -19.12
C VAL A 372 -1.82 -4.88 -18.59
N HIS A 373 -2.51 -3.75 -18.56
CA HIS A 373 -1.96 -2.43 -18.19
C HIS A 373 -2.18 -2.10 -16.71
N ASP A 374 -1.40 -1.13 -16.20
CA ASP A 374 -1.54 -0.48 -14.88
C ASP A 374 -1.51 -1.43 -13.66
N LEU A 375 -1.02 -2.67 -13.82
CA LEU A 375 -0.91 -3.64 -12.73
C LEU A 375 -0.02 -3.18 -11.56
N VAL A 376 0.80 -2.15 -11.76
CA VAL A 376 1.61 -1.52 -10.72
C VAL A 376 1.55 -0.01 -10.88
N GLY A 377 1.00 0.65 -9.89
CA GLY A 377 0.80 2.10 -9.89
C GLY A 377 -0.65 2.49 -10.17
N ASN A 378 -0.93 3.77 -10.04
CA ASN A 378 -2.24 4.39 -10.28
C ASN A 378 -3.36 4.02 -9.29
N GLY A 379 -3.25 2.92 -8.57
CA GLY A 379 -4.13 2.45 -7.51
C GLY A 379 -3.74 1.04 -7.06
N TRP A 380 -3.94 0.72 -5.79
CA TRP A 380 -3.93 -0.65 -5.32
C TRP A 380 -5.13 -1.39 -5.91
N GLU A 381 -4.94 -2.64 -6.31
CA GLU A 381 -6.02 -3.42 -6.86
C GLU A 381 -6.58 -4.42 -5.85
N TRP A 382 -7.88 -4.33 -5.58
CA TRP A 382 -8.59 -5.27 -4.74
C TRP A 382 -8.62 -6.67 -5.36
N THR A 383 -8.37 -7.69 -4.53
CA THR A 383 -8.56 -9.09 -4.90
C THR A 383 -9.67 -9.73 -4.08
N ALA A 384 -10.19 -10.87 -4.55
CA ALA A 384 -11.14 -11.70 -3.80
C ALA A 384 -10.48 -12.54 -2.70
N THR A 385 -9.15 -12.47 -2.55
CA THR A 385 -8.39 -13.30 -1.61
C THR A 385 -8.43 -12.68 -0.21
N VAL A 386 -8.91 -13.45 0.76
CA VAL A 386 -8.80 -13.10 2.18
C VAL A 386 -7.33 -13.11 2.59
N PHE A 387 -6.92 -12.09 3.33
CA PHE A 387 -5.55 -11.97 3.83
C PHE A 387 -5.29 -13.06 4.88
N ALA A 388 -4.39 -13.96 4.56
CA ALA A 388 -4.01 -15.11 5.38
C ALA A 388 -2.52 -15.42 5.22
N PRO A 389 -1.90 -16.11 6.20
CA PRO A 389 -0.51 -16.51 6.11
C PRO A 389 -0.29 -17.56 5.01
N PHE A 390 0.88 -17.53 4.38
CA PHE A 390 1.30 -18.65 3.52
C PHE A 390 1.70 -19.86 4.36
N PRO A 391 1.60 -21.10 3.80
CA PRO A 391 2.09 -22.30 4.48
C PRO A 391 3.56 -22.15 4.87
N GLY A 392 3.90 -22.33 6.14
CA GLY A 392 5.26 -22.13 6.66
C GLY A 392 5.55 -20.70 7.14
N PHE A 393 4.55 -19.85 7.24
CA PHE A 393 4.64 -18.50 7.82
C PHE A 393 5.35 -18.50 9.18
N THR A 394 6.15 -17.46 9.41
CA THR A 394 6.78 -17.17 10.70
C THR A 394 6.79 -15.65 10.91
N PRO A 395 6.32 -15.15 12.07
CA PRO A 395 6.35 -13.72 12.36
C PRO A 395 7.76 -13.12 12.24
N ILE A 396 7.83 -11.89 11.74
CA ILE A 396 9.10 -11.18 11.59
C ILE A 396 9.63 -10.71 12.97
N PRO A 397 10.85 -11.08 13.39
CA PRO A 397 11.35 -10.75 14.73
C PRO A 397 11.47 -9.26 15.04
N SER A 398 11.59 -8.41 14.03
CA SER A 398 11.67 -6.96 14.18
C SER A 398 10.32 -6.31 14.46
N TYR A 399 9.20 -6.97 14.09
CA TYR A 399 7.83 -6.46 14.28
C TYR A 399 6.82 -7.62 14.26
N GLU A 400 6.78 -8.44 15.32
CA GLU A 400 6.04 -9.71 15.37
C GLU A 400 4.52 -9.58 15.12
N ARG A 401 3.92 -8.44 15.45
CA ARG A 401 2.49 -8.17 15.27
C ARG A 401 2.15 -7.56 13.90
N TYR A 402 3.12 -7.42 13.00
CA TYR A 402 2.91 -6.73 11.72
C TYR A 402 1.77 -7.32 10.90
N SER A 403 1.71 -8.65 10.76
CA SER A 403 0.67 -9.33 9.97
C SER A 403 -0.28 -10.18 10.81
N THR A 404 0.20 -10.71 11.95
CA THR A 404 -0.54 -11.72 12.74
C THR A 404 -1.90 -11.22 13.22
N ASP A 405 -2.00 -9.96 13.59
CA ASP A 405 -3.23 -9.36 14.10
C ASP A 405 -4.31 -9.18 13.02
N PHE A 406 -3.92 -9.28 11.74
CA PHE A 406 -4.80 -9.08 10.59
C PHE A 406 -5.19 -10.38 9.88
N PHE A 407 -4.74 -11.53 10.35
CA PHE A 407 -5.18 -12.86 9.88
C PHE A 407 -6.51 -13.27 10.55
N ASP A 408 -7.45 -12.34 10.58
CA ASP A 408 -8.74 -12.43 11.28
C ASP A 408 -9.90 -12.86 10.36
N GLY A 409 -9.62 -13.16 9.09
CA GLY A 409 -10.63 -13.47 8.07
C GLY A 409 -11.42 -12.25 7.57
N GLY A 410 -11.15 -11.06 8.11
CA GLY A 410 -11.88 -9.83 7.80
C GLY A 410 -11.15 -8.87 6.87
N HIS A 411 -9.91 -9.19 6.45
CA HIS A 411 -9.12 -8.36 5.54
C HIS A 411 -8.95 -9.04 4.18
N TYR A 412 -8.87 -8.24 3.13
CA TYR A 412 -8.65 -8.69 1.76
C TYR A 412 -7.34 -8.18 1.21
N VAL A 413 -6.66 -9.04 0.43
CA VAL A 413 -5.38 -8.70 -0.21
C VAL A 413 -5.60 -7.68 -1.32
N MET A 414 -4.74 -6.68 -1.34
CA MET A 414 -4.55 -5.78 -2.47
C MET A 414 -3.16 -5.96 -3.07
N LYS A 415 -3.06 -5.83 -4.38
CA LYS A 415 -1.82 -5.95 -5.15
C LYS A 415 -1.50 -4.69 -5.94
N GLY A 416 -0.29 -4.60 -6.43
CA GLY A 416 0.16 -3.48 -7.25
C GLY A 416 0.84 -2.38 -6.46
N ALA A 417 0.39 -1.15 -6.66
CA ALA A 417 0.88 0.05 -5.99
C ALA A 417 -0.06 1.23 -6.28
N SER A 418 -0.11 2.21 -5.41
CA SER A 418 -0.79 3.50 -5.63
C SER A 418 0.19 4.59 -6.05
N PRO A 419 -0.28 5.80 -6.46
CA PRO A 419 0.58 6.96 -6.66
C PRO A 419 1.46 7.30 -5.47
N ALA A 420 0.99 6.96 -4.26
CA ALA A 420 1.67 7.22 -2.99
C ALA A 420 2.66 6.12 -2.56
N THR A 421 2.71 4.99 -3.23
CA THR A 421 3.61 3.89 -2.88
C THR A 421 5.04 4.20 -3.30
N ALA A 422 6.00 4.11 -2.39
CA ALA A 422 7.41 4.33 -2.69
C ALA A 422 7.95 3.26 -3.66
N SER A 423 8.86 3.65 -4.58
CA SER A 423 9.43 2.74 -5.57
C SER A 423 10.19 1.56 -4.95
N GLU A 424 10.76 1.76 -3.79
CA GLU A 424 11.51 0.75 -3.03
C GLU A 424 10.61 -0.39 -2.50
N LEU A 425 9.30 -0.12 -2.35
CA LEU A 425 8.32 -1.12 -1.94
C LEU A 425 7.78 -1.95 -3.11
N VAL A 426 7.99 -1.50 -4.36
CA VAL A 426 7.46 -2.18 -5.55
C VAL A 426 8.22 -3.48 -5.78
N ARG A 427 7.58 -4.59 -5.45
CA ARG A 427 8.05 -5.96 -5.71
C ARG A 427 6.86 -6.92 -5.83
N ARG A 428 7.04 -8.03 -6.54
CA ARG A 428 5.93 -8.96 -6.83
C ARG A 428 5.35 -9.61 -5.58
N SER A 429 6.15 -9.86 -4.55
CA SER A 429 5.72 -10.49 -3.29
C SER A 429 4.93 -9.54 -2.40
N TRP A 430 5.03 -8.23 -2.61
CA TRP A 430 4.38 -7.22 -1.78
C TRP A 430 2.88 -7.43 -1.71
N ARG A 431 2.33 -7.43 -0.48
CA ARG A 431 0.90 -7.56 -0.18
C ARG A 431 0.48 -6.39 0.70
N ASN A 432 -0.56 -5.71 0.31
CA ASN A 432 -1.27 -4.77 1.15
C ASN A 432 -2.63 -5.37 1.51
N TRP A 433 -3.27 -4.93 2.57
CA TRP A 433 -4.56 -5.46 3.02
C TRP A 433 -5.36 -4.42 3.76
N PHE A 434 -6.69 -4.47 3.58
CA PHE A 434 -7.65 -3.66 4.33
C PHE A 434 -8.96 -4.41 4.52
N ARG A 435 -9.78 -3.90 5.46
CA ARG A 435 -11.16 -4.36 5.63
C ARG A 435 -12.01 -3.99 4.40
N PRO A 436 -13.01 -4.82 4.04
CA PRO A 436 -13.77 -4.63 2.79
C PRO A 436 -14.61 -3.35 2.77
N ARG A 437 -14.85 -2.74 3.91
CA ARG A 437 -15.66 -1.53 4.07
C ARG A 437 -14.83 -0.29 4.44
N TYR A 438 -13.53 -0.32 4.19
CA TYR A 438 -12.61 0.78 4.44
C TYR A 438 -12.34 1.55 3.14
N PRO A 439 -12.99 2.72 2.90
CA PRO A 439 -13.01 3.37 1.58
C PRO A 439 -11.91 4.41 1.38
N TYR A 440 -10.91 4.49 2.26
CA TYR A 440 -9.97 5.58 2.29
C TYR A 440 -8.67 5.36 1.50
N PRO A 441 -8.12 4.13 1.36
CA PRO A 441 -6.89 3.91 0.61
C PRO A 441 -7.10 4.22 -0.88
N TYR A 442 -6.01 4.53 -1.56
CA TYR A 442 -6.00 4.73 -3.01
C TYR A 442 -6.10 3.37 -3.71
N ALA A 443 -7.31 2.80 -3.66
CA ALA A 443 -7.58 1.44 -4.12
C ALA A 443 -8.63 1.41 -5.21
N THR A 444 -8.27 0.79 -6.30
CA THR A 444 -9.07 0.49 -7.49
C THR A 444 -9.28 -1.01 -7.63
N PHE A 445 -9.75 -1.47 -8.78
CA PHE A 445 -9.92 -2.87 -9.08
C PHE A 445 -10.10 -3.10 -10.59
N ARG A 446 -9.93 -4.34 -10.98
CA ARG A 446 -10.35 -4.88 -12.28
C ARG A 446 -11.15 -6.15 -12.08
N CYS A 447 -11.86 -6.59 -13.11
CA CYS A 447 -12.68 -7.78 -13.02
C CYS A 447 -12.11 -8.93 -13.87
N VAL A 448 -12.50 -10.15 -13.49
CA VAL A 448 -12.21 -11.38 -14.22
C VAL A 448 -13.50 -12.16 -14.48
N ARG A 449 -13.44 -13.05 -15.48
CA ARG A 449 -14.42 -14.13 -15.69
C ARG A 449 -13.70 -15.44 -15.98
N ALA A 450 -14.34 -16.55 -15.65
CA ALA A 450 -13.86 -17.88 -15.97
C ALA A 450 -13.91 -18.14 -17.47
#